data_c0e95c0e898ff1e98c63edc868232eb7
#
_entry.id   c0e95c0e898ff1e98c63edc868232eb7
#
_cell.length_a   1.000
_cell.length_b   1.000
_cell.length_c   1.000
_cell.angle_alpha   90.00
_cell.angle_beta   90.00
_cell.angle_gamma   90.00
#
_symmetry.space_group_name_H-M   'P 1'
#
loop_
_entity.id
_entity.type
_entity.pdbx_description
1 polymer ?
#
loop_
_entity_poly.entity_id
_entity_poly.type
_entity_poly.pdbx_seq_one_letter_code
_entity_poly.pdbx_strand_id
1 'polypeptide(L)'
;MRKGLIALIALIAICITIGAASAADWSFNIGSDTNSDGGSVQINNNELKIQDEKFTIPDGYKENESARDVGADGKGNFEGAKVSVCELKKGNETILIKVFFADGGIHNITAPANSENKTIGGHDGFLITDDGLFTFDYGVNEKVVEIVASNESAIEAVLK
;
A
#
# COMPACT_ATOMS: atom_id res chain seq x y z
N MET A 1 24.48 -8.95 15.76
CA MET A 1 23.14 -8.49 16.22
C MET A 1 22.76 -7.07 15.74
N ARG A 2 23.22 -6.58 14.60
CA ARG A 2 22.89 -5.19 14.14
C ARG A 2 22.42 -5.12 12.69
N LYS A 3 22.43 -6.25 11.96
CA LYS A 3 22.02 -6.25 10.54
C LYS A 3 20.49 -6.25 10.33
N GLY A 4 19.74 -6.90 11.23
CA GLY A 4 18.27 -6.91 11.14
C GLY A 4 17.61 -5.56 11.49
N LEU A 5 18.20 -4.81 12.43
CA LEU A 5 17.69 -3.50 12.83
C LEU A 5 17.91 -2.45 11.72
N ILE A 6 19.01 -2.58 10.98
CA ILE A 6 19.32 -1.69 9.86
C ILE A 6 18.36 -1.95 8.69
N ALA A 7 18.06 -3.22 8.41
CA ALA A 7 17.06 -3.56 7.37
C ALA A 7 15.65 -3.08 7.73
N LEU A 8 15.27 -3.15 9.01
CA LEU A 8 13.97 -2.69 9.49
C LEU A 8 13.85 -1.16 9.43
N ILE A 9 14.91 -0.44 9.81
CA ILE A 9 14.96 1.03 9.69
C ILE A 9 14.98 1.46 8.22
N ALA A 10 15.64 0.69 7.34
CA ALA A 10 15.60 0.92 5.91
C ALA A 10 14.19 0.71 5.33
N LEU A 11 13.47 -0.33 5.79
CA LEU A 11 12.09 -0.57 5.36
C LEU A 11 11.16 0.59 5.77
N ILE A 12 11.26 1.07 7.02
CA ILE A 12 10.49 2.21 7.51
C ILE A 12 10.91 3.51 6.78
N ALA A 13 12.19 3.71 6.54
CA ALA A 13 12.69 4.86 5.78
C ALA A 13 12.24 4.80 4.30
N ILE A 14 12.24 3.61 3.71
CA ILE A 14 11.70 3.37 2.37
C ILE A 14 10.18 3.68 2.35
N CYS A 15 9.41 3.29 3.37
CA CYS A 15 7.98 3.60 3.43
C CYS A 15 7.69 5.11 3.49
N ILE A 16 8.58 5.90 4.06
CA ILE A 16 8.45 7.38 4.10
C ILE A 16 9.02 8.02 2.81
N THR A 17 9.95 7.35 2.12
CA THR A 17 10.62 7.86 0.92
C THR A 17 10.17 7.22 -0.39
N ILE A 18 9.39 6.13 -0.37
CA ILE A 18 8.83 5.52 -1.58
C ILE A 18 7.83 6.47 -2.28
N GLY A 19 7.31 7.48 -1.59
CA GLY A 19 6.73 8.62 -2.29
C GLY A 19 7.73 9.39 -3.18
N ALA A 20 9.04 9.08 -3.09
CA ALA A 20 10.08 9.78 -3.85
C ALA A 20 11.03 8.87 -4.65
N ALA A 21 11.05 7.55 -4.41
CA ALA A 21 12.02 6.64 -5.04
C ALA A 21 11.43 5.74 -6.11
N SER A 22 10.14 5.46 -6.14
CA SER A 22 9.49 4.95 -7.34
C SER A 22 9.13 6.14 -8.23
N ALA A 23 10.10 6.75 -8.86
CA ALA A 23 9.91 7.60 -10.03
C ALA A 23 9.47 6.74 -11.24
N ALA A 24 8.65 5.75 -10.99
CA ALA A 24 7.90 5.06 -12.00
C ALA A 24 6.76 6.00 -12.38
N ASP A 25 6.65 6.33 -13.66
CA ASP A 25 5.66 7.24 -14.22
C ASP A 25 4.22 6.75 -13.97
N TRP A 26 3.76 6.84 -12.72
CA TRP A 26 2.36 6.71 -12.40
C TRP A 26 1.64 7.94 -12.93
N SER A 27 0.68 7.75 -13.76
CA SER A 27 -0.28 8.79 -14.06
C SER A 27 -1.68 8.34 -13.64
N PHE A 28 -2.38 9.21 -12.95
CA PHE A 28 -3.79 9.03 -12.61
C PHE A 28 -4.48 10.38 -12.64
N ASN A 29 -5.79 10.38 -12.84
CA ASN A 29 -6.62 11.57 -12.77
C ASN A 29 -7.44 11.53 -11.49
N ILE A 30 -7.37 12.62 -10.72
CA ILE A 30 -8.24 12.84 -9.56
C ILE A 30 -9.52 13.56 -10.03
N GLY A 31 -10.67 13.04 -9.68
CA GLY A 31 -11.93 13.69 -9.95
C GLY A 31 -12.09 14.97 -9.11
N SER A 32 -13.03 15.85 -9.52
CA SER A 32 -13.13 17.22 -9.01
C SER A 32 -14.19 17.45 -7.93
N ASP A 33 -14.69 16.42 -7.25
CA ASP A 33 -15.72 16.59 -6.21
C ASP A 33 -15.11 16.82 -4.82
N THR A 34 -15.72 17.71 -4.04
CA THR A 34 -15.15 18.32 -2.83
C THR A 34 -15.81 17.85 -1.53
N ASN A 35 -15.90 16.55 -1.26
CA ASN A 35 -16.33 16.03 0.05
C ASN A 35 -15.40 14.93 0.53
N SER A 36 -14.32 15.31 1.23
CA SER A 36 -13.41 14.35 1.86
C SER A 36 -14.01 13.77 3.13
N ASP A 37 -14.58 12.57 3.04
CA ASP A 37 -14.75 11.76 4.24
C ASP A 37 -13.38 11.33 4.75
N GLY A 38 -13.12 11.66 6.01
CA GLY A 38 -11.85 11.34 6.67
C GLY A 38 -11.56 9.85 6.59
N GLY A 39 -10.32 9.52 6.26
CA GLY A 39 -9.86 8.15 6.09
C GLY A 39 -10.22 7.21 7.23
N SER A 40 -10.32 5.91 6.97
CA SER A 40 -10.61 4.90 7.99
C SER A 40 -9.62 3.73 7.91
N VAL A 41 -9.19 3.25 9.07
CA VAL A 41 -8.48 1.98 9.26
C VAL A 41 -9.15 1.26 10.42
N GLN A 42 -9.69 0.07 10.18
CA GLN A 42 -10.40 -0.74 11.17
C GLN A 42 -9.88 -2.17 11.15
N ILE A 43 -9.70 -2.75 12.33
CA ILE A 43 -9.31 -4.15 12.50
C ILE A 43 -10.39 -4.85 13.33
N ASN A 44 -10.87 -5.99 12.81
CA ASN A 44 -11.81 -6.85 13.49
C ASN A 44 -11.37 -8.32 13.32
N ASN A 45 -10.85 -8.92 14.38
CA ASN A 45 -10.21 -10.23 14.36
C ASN A 45 -9.04 -10.29 13.36
N ASN A 46 -9.18 -11.07 12.28
CA ASN A 46 -8.20 -11.18 11.20
C ASN A 46 -8.60 -10.41 9.93
N GLU A 47 -9.64 -9.58 9.98
CA GLU A 47 -10.02 -8.68 8.90
C GLU A 47 -9.47 -7.27 9.18
N LEU A 48 -8.73 -6.72 8.23
CA LEU A 48 -8.32 -5.33 8.18
C LEU A 48 -9.16 -4.62 7.12
N LYS A 49 -9.73 -3.49 7.45
CA LYS A 49 -10.49 -2.64 6.54
C LYS A 49 -9.82 -1.27 6.45
N ILE A 50 -9.42 -0.87 5.25
CA ILE A 50 -8.84 0.45 4.96
C ILE A 50 -9.68 1.11 3.87
N GLN A 51 -10.30 2.25 4.14
CA GLN A 51 -11.12 2.99 3.16
C GLN A 51 -12.17 2.11 2.46
N ASP A 52 -12.85 1.25 3.23
CA ASP A 52 -13.81 0.26 2.76
C ASP A 52 -13.23 -0.94 1.98
N GLU A 53 -11.94 -0.95 1.64
CA GLU A 53 -11.28 -2.13 1.09
C GLU A 53 -10.90 -3.12 2.19
N LYS A 54 -11.15 -4.41 1.95
CA LYS A 54 -10.95 -5.49 2.92
C LYS A 54 -9.68 -6.27 2.62
N PHE A 55 -8.94 -6.54 3.67
CA PHE A 55 -7.72 -7.34 3.65
C PHE A 55 -7.77 -8.38 4.76
N THR A 56 -7.12 -9.52 4.53
CA THR A 56 -6.92 -10.54 5.56
C THR A 56 -5.63 -10.26 6.32
N ILE A 57 -5.66 -10.32 7.65
CA ILE A 57 -4.42 -10.33 8.46
C ILE A 57 -3.92 -11.76 8.50
N PRO A 58 -2.77 -12.11 7.88
CA PRO A 58 -2.27 -13.47 7.84
C PRO A 58 -1.86 -13.97 9.23
N ASP A 59 -1.89 -15.28 9.42
CA ASP A 59 -1.58 -15.91 10.71
C ASP A 59 -0.21 -15.48 11.26
N GLY A 60 -0.24 -15.02 12.51
CA GLY A 60 0.94 -14.56 13.24
C GLY A 60 1.36 -13.12 12.96
N TYR A 61 0.74 -12.44 12.02
CA TYR A 61 0.93 -11.00 11.83
C TYR A 61 0.06 -10.21 12.81
N LYS A 62 0.58 -9.06 13.22
CA LYS A 62 -0.13 -8.09 14.06
C LYS A 62 0.13 -6.68 13.52
N GLU A 63 -0.81 -5.81 13.71
CA GLU A 63 -0.63 -4.42 13.36
C GLU A 63 0.49 -3.77 14.18
N ASN A 64 1.27 -2.92 13.52
CA ASN A 64 2.14 -1.94 14.15
C ASN A 64 1.40 -0.60 14.23
N GLU A 65 0.68 -0.37 15.32
CA GLU A 65 -0.15 0.83 15.51
C GLU A 65 0.64 2.14 15.39
N SER A 66 1.95 2.13 15.70
CA SER A 66 2.81 3.31 15.57
C SER A 66 3.08 3.73 14.13
N ALA A 67 2.81 2.86 13.17
CA ALA A 67 2.95 3.11 11.72
C ALA A 67 1.59 3.32 11.03
N ARG A 68 0.49 3.34 11.80
CA ARG A 68 -0.83 3.65 11.25
C ARG A 68 -0.89 5.12 10.88
N ASP A 69 -1.36 5.41 9.67
CA ASP A 69 -1.72 6.75 9.25
C ASP A 69 -3.09 6.73 8.58
N VAL A 70 -3.89 7.79 8.77
CA VAL A 70 -5.28 7.82 8.31
C VAL A 70 -5.56 9.15 7.64
N GLY A 71 -5.75 9.11 6.31
CA GLY A 71 -6.10 10.29 5.54
C GLY A 71 -4.98 11.33 5.43
N ALA A 72 -3.72 10.91 5.52
CA ALA A 72 -2.58 11.78 5.28
C ALA A 72 -2.52 12.27 3.83
N ASP A 73 -1.88 13.39 3.58
CA ASP A 73 -1.69 13.88 2.23
C ASP A 73 -0.74 12.99 1.44
N GLY A 74 -1.15 12.58 0.25
CA GLY A 74 -0.30 11.89 -0.70
C GLY A 74 0.88 12.76 -1.12
N LYS A 75 2.01 12.13 -1.45
CA LYS A 75 3.25 12.80 -1.86
C LYS A 75 3.74 12.27 -3.20
N GLY A 76 4.54 13.07 -3.87
CA GLY A 76 5.13 12.67 -5.15
C GLY A 76 4.05 12.42 -6.21
N ASN A 77 4.04 11.25 -6.79
CA ASN A 77 3.07 10.89 -7.83
C ASN A 77 1.61 10.83 -7.33
N PHE A 78 1.39 10.84 -6.00
CA PHE A 78 0.08 10.83 -5.37
C PHE A 78 -0.31 12.21 -4.77
N GLU A 79 0.36 13.27 -5.20
CA GLU A 79 0.00 14.64 -4.79
C GLU A 79 -1.45 14.96 -5.19
N GLY A 80 -2.24 15.44 -4.23
CA GLY A 80 -3.68 15.69 -4.40
C GLY A 80 -4.58 14.53 -3.98
N ALA A 81 -4.05 13.31 -3.79
CA ALA A 81 -4.76 12.22 -3.14
C ALA A 81 -4.52 12.22 -1.62
N LYS A 82 -5.35 11.49 -0.90
CA LYS A 82 -5.13 11.11 0.50
C LYS A 82 -4.65 9.67 0.55
N VAL A 83 -3.99 9.28 1.63
CA VAL A 83 -3.53 7.91 1.86
C VAL A 83 -3.85 7.47 3.28
N SER A 84 -4.33 6.24 3.43
CA SER A 84 -4.40 5.54 4.71
C SER A 84 -3.46 4.35 4.68
N VAL A 85 -2.72 4.14 5.78
CA VAL A 85 -1.62 3.19 5.86
C VAL A 85 -1.83 2.26 7.06
N CYS A 86 -1.59 0.97 6.85
CA CYS A 86 -1.48 -0.03 7.90
C CYS A 86 -0.24 -0.90 7.67
N GLU A 87 0.56 -1.07 8.69
CA GLU A 87 1.72 -1.96 8.70
C GLU A 87 1.40 -3.20 9.54
N LEU A 88 1.59 -4.38 8.98
CA LEU A 88 1.48 -5.66 9.67
C LEU A 88 2.86 -6.27 9.88
N LYS A 89 3.14 -6.78 11.08
CA LYS A 89 4.44 -7.36 11.46
C LYS A 89 4.32 -8.77 12.01
N LYS A 90 5.31 -9.62 11.64
CA LYS A 90 5.53 -10.95 12.19
C LYS A 90 7.04 -11.19 12.33
N GLY A 91 7.58 -11.02 13.53
CA GLY A 91 9.04 -11.06 13.73
C GLY A 91 9.75 -9.98 12.92
N ASN A 92 10.56 -10.40 11.93
CA ASN A 92 11.27 -9.50 11.02
C ASN A 92 10.54 -9.28 9.68
N GLU A 93 9.43 -9.95 9.48
CA GLU A 93 8.62 -9.79 8.27
C GLU A 93 7.66 -8.61 8.44
N THR A 94 7.50 -7.85 7.37
CA THR A 94 6.60 -6.70 7.33
C THR A 94 5.77 -6.75 6.05
N ILE A 95 4.49 -6.43 6.19
CA ILE A 95 3.59 -6.15 5.07
C ILE A 95 3.06 -4.74 5.30
N LEU A 96 3.25 -3.86 4.33
CA LEU A 96 2.73 -2.51 4.35
C LEU A 96 1.59 -2.41 3.33
N ILE A 97 0.44 -1.94 3.78
CA ILE A 97 -0.75 -1.75 2.95
C ILE A 97 -1.08 -0.26 2.95
N LYS A 98 -1.19 0.32 1.76
CA LYS A 98 -1.60 1.70 1.56
C LYS A 98 -2.81 1.74 0.64
N VAL A 99 -3.78 2.55 0.99
CA VAL A 99 -4.93 2.84 0.14
C VAL A 99 -4.96 4.33 -0.14
N PHE A 100 -4.75 4.67 -1.40
CA PHE A 100 -4.84 6.03 -1.92
C PHE A 100 -6.27 6.29 -2.39
N PHE A 101 -6.81 7.43 -2.04
CA PHE A 101 -8.16 7.84 -2.38
C PHE A 101 -8.24 9.35 -2.57
N ALA A 102 -9.24 9.80 -3.29
CA ALA A 102 -9.49 11.22 -3.53
C ALA A 102 -11.00 11.46 -3.67
N ASP A 103 -11.46 12.68 -3.43
CA ASP A 103 -12.89 13.03 -3.48
C ASP A 103 -13.42 12.83 -4.89
N GLY A 104 -13.06 12.82 -5.89
CA GLY A 104 -13.62 12.46 -7.21
C GLY A 104 -13.13 11.15 -7.76
N GLY A 105 -12.55 10.32 -6.90
CA GLY A 105 -11.96 9.04 -7.27
C GLY A 105 -10.60 9.14 -7.96
N ILE A 106 -9.92 8.02 -8.09
CA ILE A 106 -8.66 7.88 -8.81
C ILE A 106 -8.92 7.04 -10.06
N HIS A 107 -8.62 7.58 -11.23
CA HIS A 107 -8.93 6.97 -12.52
C HIS A 107 -7.68 6.88 -13.40
N ASN A 108 -7.75 6.03 -14.45
CA ASN A 108 -6.71 5.92 -15.49
C ASN A 108 -5.31 5.63 -14.95
N ILE A 109 -5.22 4.63 -14.07
CA ILE A 109 -3.94 4.18 -13.50
C ILE A 109 -3.06 3.61 -14.61
N THR A 110 -1.85 4.13 -14.74
CA THR A 110 -0.88 3.70 -15.75
C THR A 110 0.21 2.85 -15.10
N ALA A 111 0.62 1.81 -15.79
CA ALA A 111 1.69 0.92 -15.35
C ALA A 111 2.98 1.69 -15.03
N PRO A 112 3.58 1.50 -13.84
CA PRO A 112 4.90 2.04 -13.52
C PRO A 112 5.97 1.50 -14.47
N ALA A 113 7.03 2.28 -14.71
CA ALA A 113 8.21 1.76 -15.40
C ALA A 113 8.81 0.59 -14.61
N ASN A 114 9.28 -0.44 -15.31
CA ASN A 114 9.82 -1.67 -14.71
C ASN A 114 8.83 -2.52 -13.92
N SER A 115 7.52 -2.32 -14.09
CA SER A 115 6.51 -3.23 -13.55
C SER A 115 6.12 -4.32 -14.54
N GLU A 116 5.63 -5.44 -14.03
CA GLU A 116 4.98 -6.48 -14.81
C GLU A 116 3.48 -6.53 -14.50
N ASN A 117 2.66 -6.78 -15.52
CA ASN A 117 1.24 -7.04 -15.31
C ASN A 117 1.07 -8.37 -14.58
N LYS A 118 0.31 -8.38 -13.49
CA LYS A 118 0.08 -9.58 -12.69
C LYS A 118 -1.30 -9.59 -12.06
N THR A 119 -1.85 -10.80 -11.86
CA THR A 119 -3.07 -11.02 -11.09
C THR A 119 -2.69 -11.67 -9.78
N ILE A 120 -2.94 -11.02 -8.62
CA ILE A 120 -2.70 -11.54 -7.29
C ILE A 120 -3.98 -11.39 -6.45
N GLY A 121 -4.40 -12.47 -5.79
CA GLY A 121 -5.62 -12.45 -4.96
C GLY A 121 -6.91 -12.10 -5.74
N GLY A 122 -6.91 -12.32 -7.06
CA GLY A 122 -8.04 -11.96 -7.94
C GLY A 122 -8.05 -10.51 -8.42
N HIS A 123 -7.04 -9.71 -8.09
CA HIS A 123 -6.88 -8.34 -8.57
C HIS A 123 -5.83 -8.27 -9.68
N ASP A 124 -6.19 -7.65 -10.80
CA ASP A 124 -5.26 -7.32 -11.86
C ASP A 124 -4.53 -6.04 -11.51
N GLY A 125 -3.20 -6.08 -11.61
CA GLY A 125 -2.36 -4.95 -11.20
C GLY A 125 -0.95 -5.02 -11.76
N PHE A 126 -0.06 -4.28 -11.12
CA PHE A 126 1.33 -4.12 -11.52
C PHE A 126 2.23 -4.57 -10.37
N LEU A 127 3.13 -5.51 -10.65
CA LEU A 127 4.14 -5.97 -9.69
C LEU A 127 5.48 -5.35 -10.03
N ILE A 128 6.12 -4.76 -9.03
CA ILE A 128 7.47 -4.22 -9.06
C ILE A 128 8.32 -5.04 -8.10
N THR A 129 9.50 -5.46 -8.53
CA THR A 129 10.49 -6.11 -7.65
C THR A 129 11.74 -5.25 -7.61
N ASP A 130 12.09 -4.76 -6.44
CA ASP A 130 13.26 -3.91 -6.21
C ASP A 130 13.89 -4.20 -4.84
N ASP A 131 15.21 -4.35 -4.80
CA ASP A 131 16.00 -4.63 -3.58
C ASP A 131 15.45 -5.74 -2.66
N GLY A 132 14.83 -6.77 -3.26
CA GLY A 132 14.24 -7.89 -2.53
C GLY A 132 12.87 -7.59 -1.90
N LEU A 133 12.27 -6.46 -2.24
CA LEU A 133 10.89 -6.11 -1.93
C LEU A 133 10.01 -6.30 -3.16
N PHE A 134 8.78 -6.68 -2.90
CA PHE A 134 7.71 -6.82 -3.87
C PHE A 134 6.67 -5.75 -3.57
N THR A 135 6.38 -4.92 -4.56
CA THR A 135 5.31 -3.91 -4.50
C THR A 135 4.24 -4.29 -5.51
N PHE A 136 3.03 -4.50 -5.06
CA PHE A 136 1.88 -4.78 -5.90
C PHE A 136 0.86 -3.67 -5.83
N ASP A 137 0.56 -3.11 -6.97
CA ASP A 137 -0.32 -1.96 -7.14
C ASP A 137 -1.51 -2.32 -8.00
N TYR A 138 -2.72 -2.03 -7.54
CA TYR A 138 -3.93 -2.26 -8.30
C TYR A 138 -5.01 -1.20 -8.04
N GLY A 139 -5.88 -1.01 -9.03
CA GLY A 139 -7.04 -0.13 -8.92
C GLY A 139 -8.27 -0.89 -8.45
N VAL A 140 -9.02 -0.34 -7.51
CA VAL A 140 -10.29 -0.89 -7.03
C VAL A 140 -11.20 0.23 -6.52
N ASN A 141 -12.47 0.22 -6.93
CA ASN A 141 -13.48 1.18 -6.41
C ASN A 141 -12.99 2.65 -6.43
N GLU A 142 -12.42 3.07 -7.55
CA GLU A 142 -11.87 4.43 -7.74
C GLU A 142 -10.75 4.81 -6.74
N LYS A 143 -10.04 3.82 -6.22
CA LYS A 143 -8.88 3.93 -5.33
C LYS A 143 -7.70 3.18 -5.92
N VAL A 144 -6.50 3.44 -5.39
CA VAL A 144 -5.30 2.66 -5.64
C VAL A 144 -4.87 1.99 -4.35
N VAL A 145 -4.62 0.70 -4.42
CA VAL A 145 -4.03 -0.07 -3.33
C VAL A 145 -2.59 -0.39 -3.69
N GLU A 146 -1.68 -0.11 -2.77
CA GLU A 146 -0.28 -0.51 -2.82
C GLU A 146 0.02 -1.46 -1.66
N ILE A 147 0.54 -2.64 -1.96
CA ILE A 147 0.98 -3.61 -0.95
C ILE A 147 2.47 -3.89 -1.14
N VAL A 148 3.26 -3.64 -0.10
CA VAL A 148 4.70 -3.89 -0.10
C VAL A 148 5.03 -5.01 0.87
N ALA A 149 5.75 -6.03 0.42
CA ALA A 149 6.16 -7.16 1.25
C ALA A 149 7.53 -7.73 0.80
N SER A 150 8.12 -8.59 1.62
CA SER A 150 9.39 -9.27 1.32
C SER A 150 9.25 -10.43 0.32
N ASN A 151 8.02 -10.84 0.01
CA ASN A 151 7.73 -11.88 -0.97
C ASN A 151 6.29 -11.78 -1.46
N GLU A 152 6.04 -12.32 -2.64
CA GLU A 152 4.73 -12.31 -3.30
C GLU A 152 3.66 -13.10 -2.53
N SER A 153 4.03 -14.20 -1.87
CA SER A 153 3.10 -15.00 -1.09
C SER A 153 2.49 -14.23 0.10
N ALA A 154 3.22 -13.27 0.65
CA ALA A 154 2.71 -12.40 1.70
C ALA A 154 1.68 -11.41 1.15
N ILE A 155 1.87 -10.90 -0.08
CA ILE A 155 0.88 -10.07 -0.78
C ILE A 155 -0.39 -10.88 -1.03
N GLU A 156 -0.24 -12.10 -1.58
CA GLU A 156 -1.38 -12.99 -1.82
C GLU A 156 -2.14 -13.32 -0.54
N ALA A 157 -1.44 -13.48 0.59
CA ALA A 157 -2.06 -13.83 1.86
C ALA A 157 -2.97 -12.73 2.42
N VAL A 158 -2.68 -11.46 2.15
CA VAL A 158 -3.55 -10.34 2.58
C VAL A 158 -4.73 -10.09 1.63
N LEU A 159 -4.69 -10.62 0.41
CA LEU A 159 -5.72 -10.46 -0.61
C LEU A 159 -6.73 -11.64 -0.69
N LYS A 160 -6.64 -12.60 0.24
CA LYS A 160 -7.52 -13.80 0.31
C LYS A 160 -8.82 -13.55 1.01
#